data_a6b3fc1ca17ea8c169e0d220088dda04
#
_entry.id   a6b3fc1ca17ea8c169e0d220088dda04
#
_cell.length_a   1.000
_cell.length_b   1.000
_cell.length_c   1.000
_cell.angle_alpha   90.00
_cell.angle_beta   90.00
_cell.angle_gamma   90.00
#
_symmetry.space_group_name_H-M   'P 1'
#
loop_
_entity.id
_entity.type
_entity.pdbx_description
1 polymer ?
#
loop_
_entity_poly.entity_id
_entity_poly.type
_entity_poly.pdbx_seq_one_letter_code
_entity_poly.pdbx_strand_id
1 'polypeptide(L)'
;MEHHEFKLHAPFAPTGDQPQAIEKLTEGVLDGIRTQVLVGVTGSGKTFTMANIIKNVGRPTLVIAHNKTLAAQLCNEFRAFFPENRVEYFVSYYDYYQPESYIPSTDTYIEKDSSTNDEIDKLRNAATCSLAERDDVIVVSSVSCIYGLGAPE
;
A
#
# COMPACT_ATOMS: atom_id res chain seq x y z
N MET A 1 -19.99 -4.58 5.37
CA MET A 1 -18.74 -4.64 4.57
C MET A 1 -18.89 -5.70 3.49
N GLU A 2 -18.64 -5.33 2.26
CA GLU A 2 -18.67 -6.30 1.18
C GLU A 2 -17.38 -7.11 1.16
N HIS A 3 -17.53 -8.41 0.93
CA HIS A 3 -16.37 -9.30 0.78
C HIS A 3 -15.95 -9.37 -0.68
N HIS A 4 -14.69 -9.09 -0.93
CA HIS A 4 -14.08 -9.19 -2.25
C HIS A 4 -12.76 -9.91 -2.14
N GLU A 5 -12.46 -10.78 -3.08
CA GLU A 5 -11.19 -11.45 -3.11
C GLU A 5 -10.13 -10.61 -3.81
N PHE A 6 -8.90 -10.69 -3.32
CA PHE A 6 -7.78 -10.09 -4.04
C PHE A 6 -7.49 -10.92 -5.29
N LYS A 7 -7.41 -10.24 -6.42
CA LYS A 7 -7.12 -10.88 -7.70
C LYS A 7 -5.79 -10.36 -8.21
N LEU A 8 -4.78 -11.20 -8.10
CA LEU A 8 -3.43 -10.84 -8.50
C LEU A 8 -3.25 -11.02 -10.01
N HIS A 9 -2.85 -9.95 -10.67
CA HIS A 9 -2.55 -9.95 -12.10
C HIS A 9 -1.06 -9.69 -12.28
N ALA A 10 -0.34 -10.66 -12.80
CA ALA A 10 1.08 -10.53 -13.03
C ALA A 10 1.46 -11.29 -14.30
N PRO A 11 2.43 -10.77 -15.08
CA PRO A 11 2.87 -11.46 -16.30
C PRO A 11 3.81 -12.63 -16.02
N PHE A 12 4.12 -12.91 -14.76
CA PHE A 12 5.07 -13.95 -14.38
C PHE A 12 4.57 -14.67 -13.13
N ALA A 13 5.13 -15.85 -12.89
CA ALA A 13 4.84 -16.64 -11.70
C ALA A 13 6.00 -16.54 -10.72
N PRO A 14 5.78 -16.87 -9.42
CA PRO A 14 6.88 -16.89 -8.46
C PRO A 14 7.98 -17.86 -8.88
N THR A 15 9.23 -17.42 -8.71
CA THR A 15 10.41 -18.21 -9.10
C THR A 15 11.43 -18.21 -7.96
N GLY A 16 12.43 -19.10 -8.07
CA GLY A 16 13.50 -19.20 -7.10
C GLY A 16 12.96 -19.56 -5.72
N ASP A 17 13.35 -18.77 -4.72
CA ASP A 17 12.92 -18.99 -3.34
C ASP A 17 11.57 -18.34 -3.03
N GLN A 18 10.97 -17.63 -3.99
CA GLN A 18 9.71 -16.91 -3.76
C GLN A 18 8.57 -17.82 -3.35
N PRO A 19 8.32 -18.98 -4.02
CA PRO A 19 7.20 -19.82 -3.60
C PRO A 19 7.31 -20.26 -2.15
N GLN A 20 8.50 -20.61 -1.71
CA GLN A 20 8.72 -21.05 -0.34
C GLN A 20 8.52 -19.90 0.66
N ALA A 21 9.02 -18.70 0.34
CA ALA A 21 8.83 -17.54 1.20
C ALA A 21 7.36 -17.17 1.29
N ILE A 22 6.65 -17.18 0.17
CA ILE A 22 5.22 -16.89 0.14
C ILE A 22 4.45 -17.84 1.03
N GLU A 23 4.72 -19.14 0.90
CA GLU A 23 4.02 -20.16 1.69
C GLU A 23 4.29 -19.96 3.18
N LYS A 24 5.54 -19.82 3.58
CA LYS A 24 5.89 -19.68 4.99
C LYS A 24 5.31 -18.42 5.61
N LEU A 25 5.40 -17.30 4.91
CA LEU A 25 4.91 -16.04 5.45
C LEU A 25 3.39 -16.03 5.50
N THR A 26 2.73 -16.62 4.51
CA THR A 26 1.26 -16.74 4.52
C THR A 26 0.82 -17.59 5.71
N GLU A 27 1.44 -18.74 5.92
CA GLU A 27 1.11 -19.62 7.05
C GLU A 27 1.32 -18.89 8.37
N GLY A 28 2.42 -18.13 8.49
CA GLY A 28 2.69 -17.37 9.71
C GLY A 28 1.60 -16.38 10.03
N VAL A 29 1.12 -15.64 9.04
CA VAL A 29 0.03 -14.69 9.26
C VAL A 29 -1.24 -15.42 9.70
N LEU A 30 -1.60 -16.50 9.01
CA LEU A 30 -2.81 -17.25 9.32
C LEU A 30 -2.73 -17.92 10.69
N ASP A 31 -1.53 -18.27 11.13
CA ASP A 31 -1.31 -18.86 12.45
C ASP A 31 -1.21 -17.82 13.57
N GLY A 32 -1.33 -16.55 13.25
CA GLY A 32 -1.33 -15.49 14.24
C GLY A 32 0.03 -15.01 14.67
N ILE A 33 1.08 -15.33 13.93
CA ILE A 33 2.41 -14.81 14.22
C ILE A 33 2.42 -13.31 13.97
N ARG A 34 2.77 -12.54 15.00
CA ARG A 34 2.68 -11.09 14.94
C ARG A 34 3.73 -10.44 14.06
N THR A 35 4.93 -10.98 14.04
CA THR A 35 6.05 -10.36 13.34
C THR A 35 6.83 -11.39 12.58
N GLN A 36 7.07 -11.11 11.30
CA GLN A 36 7.89 -11.93 10.44
C GLN A 36 8.78 -11.01 9.62
N VAL A 37 9.96 -11.49 9.25
CA VAL A 37 10.92 -10.69 8.50
C VAL A 37 11.25 -11.40 7.20
N LEU A 38 11.15 -10.67 6.10
CA LEU A 38 11.57 -11.15 4.78
C LEU A 38 12.86 -10.44 4.39
N VAL A 39 13.93 -11.20 4.22
CA VAL A 39 15.20 -10.65 3.79
C VAL A 39 15.49 -11.13 2.38
N GLY A 40 15.89 -10.20 1.52
CA GLY A 40 16.20 -10.53 0.15
C GLY A 40 16.80 -9.35 -0.58
N VAL A 41 17.20 -9.60 -1.83
CA VAL A 41 17.76 -8.53 -2.65
C VAL A 41 16.69 -7.52 -3.02
N THR A 42 17.15 -6.31 -3.31
CA THR A 42 16.24 -5.24 -3.72
C THR A 42 15.65 -5.52 -5.09
N GLY A 43 14.54 -4.84 -5.38
CA GLY A 43 13.86 -4.95 -6.65
C GLY A 43 12.42 -5.40 -6.50
N SER A 44 11.77 -5.61 -7.64
CA SER A 44 10.34 -5.94 -7.68
C SER A 44 10.00 -7.31 -7.07
N GLY A 45 11.01 -8.16 -6.87
CA GLY A 45 10.78 -9.49 -6.31
C GLY A 45 10.13 -9.47 -4.95
N LYS A 46 10.54 -8.54 -4.07
CA LYS A 46 9.93 -8.43 -2.74
C LYS A 46 8.49 -7.96 -2.82
N THR A 47 8.21 -6.98 -3.67
CA THR A 47 6.85 -6.47 -3.83
C THR A 47 5.93 -7.57 -4.38
N PHE A 48 6.41 -8.34 -5.34
CA PHE A 48 5.65 -9.45 -5.89
C PHE A 48 5.39 -10.52 -4.82
N THR A 49 6.38 -10.81 -4.00
CA THR A 49 6.24 -11.74 -2.88
C THR A 49 5.16 -11.25 -1.91
N MET A 50 5.21 -9.97 -1.54
CA MET A 50 4.19 -9.38 -0.66
C MET A 50 2.80 -9.42 -1.28
N ALA A 51 2.70 -9.15 -2.57
CA ALA A 51 1.41 -9.20 -3.27
C ALA A 51 0.80 -10.59 -3.19
N ASN A 52 1.60 -11.63 -3.36
CA ASN A 52 1.12 -13.00 -3.23
C ASN A 52 0.65 -13.32 -1.82
N ILE A 53 1.36 -12.82 -0.81
CA ILE A 53 0.97 -13.03 0.59
C ILE A 53 -0.36 -12.32 0.86
N ILE A 54 -0.51 -11.09 0.41
CA ILE A 54 -1.75 -10.32 0.57
C ILE A 54 -2.93 -11.06 -0.06
N LYS A 55 -2.73 -11.57 -1.27
CA LYS A 55 -3.77 -12.33 -1.96
C LYS A 55 -4.15 -13.57 -1.16
N ASN A 56 -3.16 -14.30 -0.65
CA ASN A 56 -3.42 -15.55 0.06
C ASN A 56 -4.09 -15.33 1.40
N VAL A 57 -3.73 -14.26 2.10
CA VAL A 57 -4.30 -13.93 3.41
C VAL A 57 -5.71 -13.34 3.27
N GLY A 58 -5.92 -12.50 2.29
CA GLY A 58 -7.25 -11.96 1.99
C GLY A 58 -7.79 -10.97 3.01
N ARG A 59 -6.92 -10.20 3.66
CA ARG A 59 -7.32 -9.21 4.67
C ARG A 59 -6.91 -7.80 4.23
N PRO A 60 -7.61 -6.78 4.73
CA PRO A 60 -7.14 -5.40 4.51
C PRO A 60 -5.70 -5.25 4.99
N THR A 61 -4.90 -4.55 4.23
CA THR A 61 -3.46 -4.49 4.45
C THR A 61 -2.99 -3.04 4.44
N LEU A 62 -2.13 -2.72 5.40
CA LEU A 62 -1.45 -1.43 5.44
C LEU A 62 0.02 -1.63 5.08
N VAL A 63 0.49 -0.91 4.07
CA VAL A 63 1.87 -0.93 3.64
C VAL A 63 2.51 0.40 4.00
N ILE A 64 3.58 0.35 4.79
CA ILE A 64 4.25 1.54 5.27
C ILE A 64 5.64 1.59 4.68
N ALA A 65 5.94 2.68 3.96
CA ALA A 65 7.26 2.93 3.41
C ALA A 65 7.96 4.02 4.21
N HIS A 66 9.28 4.02 4.21
CA HIS A 66 10.01 4.99 5.03
C HIS A 66 10.05 6.38 4.43
N ASN A 67 9.69 6.55 3.16
CA ASN A 67 9.57 7.89 2.57
C ASN A 67 8.48 7.91 1.51
N LYS A 68 8.11 9.13 1.10
CA LYS A 68 7.01 9.33 0.15
C LYS A 68 7.31 8.78 -1.24
N THR A 69 8.56 8.84 -1.66
CA THR A 69 8.96 8.36 -2.99
C THR A 69 8.74 6.85 -3.09
N LEU A 70 9.19 6.12 -2.08
CA LEU A 70 8.98 4.68 -2.04
C LEU A 70 7.50 4.34 -1.89
N ALA A 71 6.77 5.10 -1.08
CA ALA A 71 5.33 4.89 -0.93
C ALA A 71 4.61 5.04 -2.26
N ALA A 72 4.94 6.07 -3.03
CA ALA A 72 4.33 6.29 -4.34
C ALA A 72 4.66 5.14 -5.30
N GLN A 73 5.90 4.69 -5.30
CA GLN A 73 6.32 3.58 -6.13
C GLN A 73 5.58 2.30 -5.77
N LEU A 74 5.47 2.00 -4.49
CA LEU A 74 4.76 0.80 -4.03
C LEU A 74 3.27 0.88 -4.38
N CYS A 75 2.67 2.06 -4.24
CA CYS A 75 1.28 2.25 -4.60
C CYS A 75 1.05 1.90 -6.07
N ASN A 76 1.93 2.39 -6.95
CA ASN A 76 1.82 2.09 -8.37
C ASN A 76 1.99 0.60 -8.64
N GLU A 77 2.93 -0.04 -7.98
CA GLU A 77 3.18 -1.47 -8.18
C GLU A 77 1.99 -2.31 -7.71
N PHE A 78 1.43 -1.99 -6.55
CA PHE A 78 0.26 -2.72 -6.05
C PHE A 78 -0.97 -2.48 -6.93
N ARG A 79 -1.13 -1.30 -7.47
CA ARG A 79 -2.23 -1.04 -8.40
C ARG A 79 -2.10 -1.86 -9.67
N ALA A 80 -0.87 -2.06 -10.14
CA ALA A 80 -0.63 -2.89 -11.30
C ALA A 80 -0.92 -4.36 -11.00
N PHE A 81 -0.59 -4.84 -9.81
CA PHE A 81 -0.86 -6.22 -9.42
C PHE A 81 -2.34 -6.46 -9.10
N PHE A 82 -3.03 -5.45 -8.59
CA PHE A 82 -4.42 -5.59 -8.13
C PHE A 82 -5.33 -4.56 -8.79
N PRO A 83 -5.49 -4.61 -10.12
CA PRO A 83 -6.30 -3.60 -10.81
C PRO A 83 -7.79 -3.66 -10.50
N GLU A 84 -8.26 -4.78 -9.97
CA GLU A 84 -9.67 -4.96 -9.62
C GLU A 84 -9.96 -4.73 -8.15
N ASN A 85 -8.93 -4.46 -7.35
CA ASN A 85 -9.08 -4.25 -5.92
C ASN A 85 -8.78 -2.80 -5.57
N ARG A 86 -8.96 -2.45 -4.30
CA ARG A 86 -8.79 -1.07 -3.86
C ARG A 86 -7.38 -0.87 -3.32
N VAL A 87 -6.58 -0.09 -4.03
CA VAL A 87 -5.25 0.32 -3.58
C VAL A 87 -5.29 1.83 -3.41
N GLU A 88 -5.20 2.29 -2.17
CA GLU A 88 -5.33 3.69 -1.85
C GLU A 88 -4.02 4.24 -1.31
N TYR A 89 -3.76 5.50 -1.65
CA TYR A 89 -2.57 6.21 -1.17
C TYR A 89 -3.00 7.14 -0.05
N PHE A 90 -2.53 6.86 1.17
CA PHE A 90 -2.83 7.68 2.33
C PHE A 90 -1.65 8.62 2.58
N VAL A 91 -1.87 9.90 2.37
CA VAL A 91 -0.80 10.89 2.36
C VAL A 91 -0.96 11.85 3.53
N SER A 92 0.16 12.25 4.14
CA SER A 92 0.17 13.30 5.14
C SER A 92 0.23 14.67 4.46
N TYR A 93 -0.22 15.70 5.20
CA TYR A 93 -0.09 17.06 4.68
C TYR A 93 1.37 17.43 4.50
N TYR A 94 2.23 16.97 5.39
CA TYR A 94 3.66 17.24 5.28
C TYR A 94 4.23 16.68 3.98
N ASP A 95 3.96 15.42 3.69
CA ASP A 95 4.47 14.79 2.46
C ASP A 95 3.95 15.47 1.22
N TYR A 96 2.68 15.87 1.24
CA TYR A 96 2.04 16.48 0.09
C TYR A 96 2.73 17.79 -0.29
N TYR A 97 3.17 18.55 0.71
CA TYR A 97 3.77 19.86 0.48
C TYR A 97 5.28 19.81 0.22
N GLN A 98 5.90 18.64 0.16
CA GLN A 98 7.30 18.53 -0.21
C GLN A 98 7.47 18.88 -1.69
N PRO A 99 8.58 19.57 -2.05
CA PRO A 99 8.76 20.01 -3.43
C PRO A 99 8.72 18.91 -4.48
N GLU A 100 9.14 17.71 -4.13
CA GLU A 100 9.19 16.58 -5.06
C GLU A 100 7.99 15.68 -4.93
N SER A 101 6.93 16.14 -4.28
CA SER A 101 5.75 15.30 -4.10
C SER A 101 5.06 14.99 -5.42
N TYR A 102 4.68 13.74 -5.57
CA TYR A 102 3.98 13.26 -6.74
C TYR A 102 2.94 12.24 -6.28
N ILE A 103 1.70 12.46 -6.66
CA ILE A 103 0.61 11.56 -6.27
C ILE A 103 0.22 10.70 -7.46
N PRO A 104 0.55 9.39 -7.42
CA PRO A 104 0.33 8.51 -8.57
C PRO A 104 -1.12 8.44 -9.03
N SER A 105 -2.07 8.55 -8.11
CA SER A 105 -3.48 8.41 -8.44
C SER A 105 -3.99 9.57 -9.30
N THR A 106 -3.37 10.73 -9.19
CA THR A 106 -3.80 11.91 -9.94
C THR A 106 -2.84 12.25 -11.07
N ASP A 107 -1.64 11.69 -11.04
CA ASP A 107 -0.60 12.02 -12.01
C ASP A 107 -0.35 13.53 -12.07
N THR A 108 -0.45 14.17 -10.94
CA THR A 108 -0.43 15.62 -10.82
C THR A 108 0.75 16.08 -9.98
N TYR A 109 1.41 17.12 -10.43
CA TYR A 109 2.46 17.76 -9.65
C TYR A 109 1.83 18.58 -8.53
N ILE A 110 2.38 18.45 -7.32
CA ILE A 110 1.80 19.07 -6.13
C ILE A 110 2.19 20.55 -6.06
N GLU A 111 1.22 21.39 -5.83
CA GLU A 111 1.44 22.81 -5.59
C GLU A 111 0.82 23.23 -4.27
N LYS A 112 1.42 24.22 -3.63
CA LYS A 112 0.99 24.68 -2.31
C LYS A 112 -0.06 25.76 -2.42
N ASP A 113 -1.28 25.38 -2.63
CA ASP A 113 -2.40 26.33 -2.66
C ASP A 113 -3.63 25.71 -1.99
N SER A 114 -4.74 26.43 -2.00
CA SER A 114 -5.95 25.97 -1.32
C SER A 114 -6.53 24.71 -1.96
N SER A 115 -6.37 24.50 -3.26
CA SER A 115 -6.87 23.31 -3.92
C SER A 115 -6.06 22.07 -3.51
N THR A 116 -4.82 22.26 -3.05
CA THR A 116 -3.98 21.20 -2.59
C THR A 116 -4.59 20.51 -1.36
N ASN A 117 -5.17 21.28 -0.44
CA ASN A 117 -5.79 20.73 0.75
C ASN A 117 -7.01 19.86 0.38
N ASP A 118 -7.78 20.27 -0.62
CA ASP A 118 -8.91 19.49 -1.08
C ASP A 118 -8.45 18.16 -1.67
N GLU A 119 -7.35 18.16 -2.40
CA GLU A 119 -6.82 16.92 -2.97
C GLU A 119 -6.34 15.97 -1.88
N ILE A 120 -5.66 16.50 -0.85
CA ILE A 120 -5.24 15.68 0.29
C ILE A 120 -6.45 15.05 0.95
N ASP A 121 -7.48 15.84 1.21
CA ASP A 121 -8.68 15.36 1.86
C ASP A 121 -9.37 14.28 1.04
N LYS A 122 -9.41 14.43 -0.28
CA LYS A 122 -9.99 13.42 -1.15
C LYS A 122 -9.24 12.09 -1.04
N LEU A 123 -7.91 12.13 -1.05
CA LEU A 123 -7.11 10.91 -0.95
C LEU A 123 -7.31 10.22 0.39
N ARG A 124 -7.32 10.99 1.47
CA ARG A 124 -7.50 10.42 2.81
C ARG A 124 -8.91 9.87 2.99
N ASN A 125 -9.91 10.58 2.46
CA ASN A 125 -11.29 10.11 2.52
C ASN A 125 -11.51 8.87 1.68
N ALA A 126 -10.89 8.80 0.50
CA ALA A 126 -10.99 7.62 -0.35
C ALA A 126 -10.47 6.38 0.37
N ALA A 127 -9.32 6.50 1.04
CA ALA A 127 -8.75 5.39 1.80
C ALA A 127 -9.68 4.97 2.93
N THR A 128 -10.21 5.94 3.67
CA THR A 128 -11.11 5.67 4.79
C THR A 128 -12.41 4.99 4.31
N CYS A 129 -12.99 5.51 3.25
CA CYS A 129 -14.22 4.94 2.71
C CYS A 129 -14.01 3.51 2.20
N SER A 130 -12.89 3.27 1.51
CA SER A 130 -12.60 1.93 1.01
C SER A 130 -12.51 0.93 2.16
N LEU A 131 -11.84 1.31 3.25
CA LEU A 131 -11.70 0.44 4.43
C LEU A 131 -13.06 0.19 5.10
N ALA A 132 -13.96 1.16 5.07
CA ALA A 132 -15.28 1.00 5.67
C ALA A 132 -16.20 0.12 4.83
N GLU A 133 -16.02 0.10 3.52
CA GLU A 133 -16.94 -0.54 2.60
C GLU A 133 -16.50 -1.92 2.13
N ARG A 134 -15.19 -2.16 2.07
CA ARG A 134 -14.66 -3.38 1.45
C ARG A 134 -13.56 -3.95 2.30
N ASP A 135 -13.29 -5.25 2.10
CA ASP A 135 -12.19 -5.95 2.77
C ASP A 135 -10.99 -6.22 1.85
N ASP A 136 -11.10 -5.89 0.56
CA ASP A 136 -10.02 -6.07 -0.40
C ASP A 136 -9.25 -4.76 -0.62
N VAL A 137 -8.74 -4.20 0.47
CA VAL A 137 -8.13 -2.87 0.45
C VAL A 137 -6.67 -2.95 0.86
N ILE A 138 -5.82 -2.30 0.08
CA ILE A 138 -4.42 -2.06 0.42
C ILE A 138 -4.25 -0.55 0.55
N VAL A 139 -3.80 -0.11 1.72
CA VAL A 139 -3.49 1.30 1.94
C VAL A 139 -1.98 1.44 2.00
N VAL A 140 -1.43 2.32 1.19
CA VAL A 140 0.02 2.58 1.15
C VAL A 140 0.27 3.97 1.71
N SER A 141 1.17 4.08 2.67
CA SER A 141 1.51 5.36 3.26
C SER A 141 2.99 5.44 3.61
N SER A 142 3.48 6.64 3.88
CA SER A 142 4.82 6.83 4.41
C SER A 142 4.77 6.88 5.93
N VAL A 143 5.94 6.72 6.58
CA VAL A 143 6.00 6.78 8.05
C VAL A 143 5.59 8.14 8.58
N SER A 144 5.71 9.21 7.81
CA SER A 144 5.29 10.54 8.26
C SER A 144 3.79 10.60 8.54
N CYS A 145 2.99 9.78 7.87
CA CYS A 145 1.56 9.70 8.17
C CYS A 145 1.31 9.17 9.57
N ILE A 146 2.11 8.22 10.01
CA ILE A 146 1.97 7.64 11.35
C ILE A 146 2.29 8.69 12.41
N TYR A 147 3.39 9.41 12.22
CA TYR A 147 3.76 10.45 13.17
C TYR A 147 2.72 11.56 13.22
N GLY A 148 2.21 11.95 12.05
CA GLY A 148 1.17 12.96 11.97
C GLY A 148 -0.12 12.53 12.67
N LEU A 149 -0.49 11.26 12.55
CA LEU A 149 -1.68 10.73 13.21
C LEU A 149 -1.48 10.62 14.72
N GLY A 150 -0.25 10.35 15.15
CA GLY A 150 0.04 10.19 16.56
C GLY A 150 0.22 11.49 17.32
N ALA A 151 0.37 12.60 16.61
CA ALA A 151 0.62 13.88 17.28
C ALA A 151 -0.67 14.44 17.87
N PRO A 152 -0.70 14.68 19.16
CA PRO A 152 -1.87 15.33 19.77
C PRO A 152 -1.89 16.80 19.38
N GLU A 153 -2.97 17.23 18.87
CA GLU A 153 -3.12 18.61 18.45
C GLU A 153 -4.17 19.33 19.23
#